data_822e1b09bddd5954bed9bdb87f2958b3
#
_entry.id   822e1b09bddd5954bed9bdb87f2958b3
#
_cell.length_a   1.000
_cell.length_b   1.000
_cell.length_c   1.000
_cell.angle_alpha   90.00
_cell.angle_beta   90.00
_cell.angle_gamma   90.00
#
_symmetry.space_group_name_H-M   'P 1'
#
loop_
_entity.id
_entity.type
_entity.pdbx_description
1 polymer ?
#
loop_
_entity_poly.entity_id
_entity_poly.type
_entity_poly.pdbx_seq_one_letter_code
_entity_poly.pdbx_strand_id
1 'polypeptide(L)'
;KNNLLCYVVDTSKFEHVNEMKQILVGFAEKIDVINMNNIPMQHTIELMKNKNQLQQKVVEFIKNADLYMDNYEYVDMDKIQLKTGEGDEKPDEKVLDIPENIMDQIRLVSTYKGVHVPSMMFDSTGTKKIAAIASYVIEALEQGRILVVDELDSSIHFKLTRAIVAMFNNELNTSAQMIFTVHDINLMDCKRMFRKEQIW
;
A
#
# COMPACT_ATOMS: atom_id res chain seq x y z
N LYS A 1 14.22 -11.56 -4.27
CA LYS A 1 13.79 -10.66 -5.38
C LYS A 1 14.56 -11.07 -6.63
N ASN A 2 13.97 -11.93 -7.44
CA ASN A 2 14.56 -12.37 -8.70
C ASN A 2 14.09 -11.40 -9.79
N ASN A 3 14.85 -10.36 -10.06
CA ASN A 3 14.60 -9.49 -11.20
C ASN A 3 15.00 -10.23 -12.47
N LEU A 4 14.02 -10.62 -13.27
CA LEU A 4 14.20 -11.33 -14.54
C LEU A 4 15.20 -10.62 -15.49
N LEU A 5 15.25 -9.30 -15.45
CA LEU A 5 16.18 -8.47 -16.23
C LEU A 5 17.67 -8.67 -15.85
N CYS A 6 17.97 -9.07 -14.62
CA CYS A 6 19.33 -9.31 -14.19
C CYS A 6 19.92 -10.64 -14.71
N TYR A 7 19.08 -11.56 -15.17
CA TYR A 7 19.51 -12.87 -15.71
C TYR A 7 19.84 -12.85 -17.20
N VAL A 8 19.42 -11.85 -17.97
CA VAL A 8 19.52 -11.84 -19.43
C VAL A 8 20.84 -11.23 -19.94
N VAL A 9 21.61 -10.53 -19.11
CA VAL A 9 22.84 -9.88 -19.56
C VAL A 9 24.04 -10.62 -19.02
N ASP A 10 24.66 -11.44 -19.87
CA ASP A 10 26.03 -11.94 -19.65
C ASP A 10 27.00 -10.75 -19.64
N THR A 11 27.31 -10.31 -18.45
CA THR A 11 28.03 -9.06 -18.20
C THR A 11 29.52 -9.14 -18.52
N SER A 12 30.04 -10.30 -18.91
CA SER A 12 31.47 -10.49 -19.18
C SER A 12 31.93 -9.95 -20.56
N LYS A 13 30.99 -9.58 -21.44
CA LYS A 13 31.26 -9.27 -22.84
C LYS A 13 31.10 -7.81 -23.25
N PHE A 14 30.74 -6.90 -22.35
CA PHE A 14 30.45 -5.50 -22.69
C PHE A 14 31.33 -4.50 -21.94
N GLU A 15 31.84 -3.52 -22.64
CA GLU A 15 32.75 -2.49 -22.13
C GLU A 15 32.11 -1.52 -21.10
N HIS A 16 30.76 -1.38 -21.12
CA HIS A 16 29.97 -0.48 -20.23
C HIS A 16 29.03 -1.20 -19.26
N VAL A 17 29.40 -2.40 -18.84
CA VAL A 17 28.53 -3.27 -17.99
C VAL A 17 28.14 -2.61 -16.67
N ASN A 18 29.04 -1.89 -16.03
CA ASN A 18 28.75 -1.28 -14.72
C ASN A 18 27.76 -0.12 -14.85
N GLU A 19 27.85 0.68 -15.91
CA GLU A 19 26.91 1.76 -16.19
C GLU A 19 25.52 1.22 -16.54
N MET A 20 25.44 0.19 -17.38
CA MET A 20 24.19 -0.48 -17.70
C MET A 20 23.55 -1.12 -16.47
N LYS A 21 24.34 -1.75 -15.59
CA LYS A 21 23.83 -2.30 -14.31
C LYS A 21 23.26 -1.21 -13.43
N GLN A 22 23.93 -0.06 -13.28
CA GLN A 22 23.44 1.04 -12.48
C GLN A 22 22.12 1.61 -13.04
N ILE A 23 22.01 1.74 -14.36
CA ILE A 23 20.77 2.19 -15.02
C ILE A 23 19.63 1.17 -14.77
N LEU A 24 19.90 -0.12 -14.98
CA LEU A 24 18.88 -1.19 -14.78
C LEU A 24 18.45 -1.31 -13.32
N VAL A 25 19.38 -1.23 -12.38
CA VAL A 25 19.08 -1.24 -10.94
C VAL A 25 18.27 0.00 -10.57
N GLY A 26 18.71 1.19 -10.97
CA GLY A 26 18.01 2.43 -10.70
C GLY A 26 16.60 2.48 -11.33
N PHE A 27 16.40 1.83 -12.48
CA PHE A 27 15.08 1.67 -13.09
C PHE A 27 14.22 0.67 -12.30
N ALA A 28 14.79 -0.50 -11.93
CA ALA A 28 14.10 -1.54 -11.19
C ALA A 28 13.70 -1.07 -9.78
N GLU A 29 14.48 -0.21 -9.15
CA GLU A 29 14.17 0.39 -7.84
C GLU A 29 12.99 1.36 -7.88
N LYS A 30 12.65 1.88 -9.06
CA LYS A 30 11.51 2.77 -9.26
C LYS A 30 10.21 2.06 -9.60
N ILE A 31 10.22 0.74 -9.74
CA ILE A 31 9.04 -0.06 -10.13
C ILE A 31 8.56 -0.86 -8.92
N ASP A 32 7.30 -0.65 -8.56
CA ASP A 32 6.57 -1.50 -7.62
C ASP A 32 5.58 -2.36 -8.38
N VAL A 33 5.61 -3.68 -8.12
CA VAL A 33 4.69 -4.63 -8.73
C VAL A 33 3.88 -5.29 -7.62
N ILE A 34 2.58 -5.13 -7.66
CA ILE A 34 1.64 -5.68 -6.67
C ILE A 34 0.47 -6.39 -7.35
N ASN A 35 -0.08 -7.40 -6.67
CA ASN A 35 -1.34 -8.03 -7.04
C ASN A 35 -2.37 -7.78 -5.93
N MET A 36 -3.54 -7.23 -6.29
CA MET A 36 -4.57 -6.86 -5.31
C MET A 36 -5.16 -8.03 -4.54
N ASN A 37 -5.08 -9.26 -5.04
CA ASN A 37 -5.55 -10.43 -4.29
C ASN A 37 -4.65 -10.76 -3.11
N ASN A 38 -3.34 -10.49 -3.23
CA ASN A 38 -2.31 -10.81 -2.23
C ASN A 38 -1.44 -9.60 -1.89
N ILE A 39 -2.02 -8.40 -1.82
CA ILE A 39 -1.26 -7.19 -1.51
C ILE A 39 -0.72 -7.26 -0.08
N PRO A 40 0.62 -7.13 0.11
CA PRO A 40 1.21 -7.22 1.44
C PRO A 40 0.99 -5.93 2.24
N MET A 41 0.57 -6.08 3.49
CA MET A 41 0.41 -4.97 4.43
C MET A 41 1.76 -4.43 4.95
N GLN A 42 2.85 -5.18 4.76
CA GLN A 42 4.16 -4.86 5.33
C GLN A 42 4.66 -3.48 4.94
N HIS A 43 4.47 -3.08 3.68
CA HIS A 43 4.87 -1.76 3.19
C HIS A 43 4.12 -0.62 3.92
N THR A 44 2.81 -0.79 4.13
CA THR A 44 2.00 0.16 4.90
C THR A 44 2.46 0.23 6.36
N ILE A 45 2.76 -0.92 7.00
CA ILE A 45 3.27 -0.97 8.36
C ILE A 45 4.58 -0.18 8.50
N GLU A 46 5.53 -0.42 7.61
CA GLU A 46 6.82 0.28 7.62
C GLU A 46 6.66 1.78 7.45
N LEU A 47 5.78 2.19 6.55
CA LEU A 47 5.47 3.61 6.34
C LEU A 47 4.78 4.22 7.55
N MET A 48 3.85 3.51 8.17
CA MET A 48 3.12 3.98 9.36
C MET A 48 4.00 4.08 10.61
N LYS A 49 5.08 3.28 10.72
CA LYS A 49 6.09 3.41 11.79
C LYS A 49 6.89 4.71 11.68
N ASN A 50 7.13 5.19 10.47
CA ASN A 50 8.04 6.31 10.17
C ASN A 50 7.36 7.69 10.21
N LYS A 51 6.52 8.03 11.12
CA LYS A 51 5.81 9.30 11.38
C LYS A 51 6.28 10.52 10.56
N ASN A 52 6.18 10.46 9.23
CA ASN A 52 6.58 11.51 8.29
C ASN A 52 5.36 12.09 7.54
N GLN A 53 5.60 13.05 6.63
CA GLN A 53 4.53 13.64 5.81
C GLN A 53 3.82 12.62 4.93
N LEU A 54 4.53 11.57 4.48
CA LEU A 54 3.97 10.51 3.66
C LEU A 54 2.92 9.70 4.43
N GLN A 55 3.17 9.40 5.71
CA GLN A 55 2.19 8.77 6.60
C GLN A 55 0.88 9.56 6.66
N GLN A 56 0.96 10.88 6.83
CA GLN A 56 -0.24 11.72 6.91
C GLN A 56 -1.09 11.63 5.64
N LYS A 57 -0.46 11.65 4.47
CA LYS A 57 -1.14 11.51 3.17
C LYS A 57 -1.76 10.12 3.01
N VAL A 58 -1.10 9.06 3.47
CA VAL A 58 -1.65 7.70 3.47
C VAL A 58 -2.88 7.61 4.36
N VAL A 59 -2.82 8.15 5.57
CA VAL A 59 -3.97 8.19 6.49
C VAL A 59 -5.14 8.97 5.88
N GLU A 60 -4.87 10.12 5.28
CA GLU A 60 -5.88 10.92 4.59
C GLU A 60 -6.52 10.18 3.42
N PHE A 61 -5.70 9.47 2.61
CA PHE A 61 -6.21 8.63 1.53
C PHE A 61 -7.15 7.55 2.06
N ILE A 62 -6.76 6.82 3.11
CA ILE A 62 -7.55 5.73 3.69
C ILE A 62 -8.88 6.28 4.22
N LYS A 63 -8.86 7.40 4.96
CA LYS A 63 -10.07 8.06 5.50
C LYS A 63 -11.03 8.52 4.39
N ASN A 64 -10.49 9.06 3.31
CA ASN A 64 -11.32 9.50 2.17
C ASN A 64 -11.91 8.31 1.39
N ALA A 65 -11.24 7.16 1.42
CA ALA A 65 -11.69 5.94 0.75
C ALA A 65 -12.71 5.14 1.59
N ASP A 66 -12.63 5.22 2.93
CA ASP A 66 -13.59 4.62 3.87
C ASP A 66 -14.29 5.72 4.67
N LEU A 67 -15.49 6.08 4.24
CA LEU A 67 -16.27 7.20 4.78
C LEU A 67 -16.65 7.09 6.27
N TYR A 68 -16.50 5.91 6.86
CA TYR A 68 -16.83 5.66 8.27
C TYR A 68 -15.60 5.65 9.18
N MET A 69 -14.39 5.71 8.61
CA MET A 69 -13.15 5.68 9.36
C MET A 69 -12.74 7.09 9.80
N ASP A 70 -12.58 7.29 11.10
CA ASP A 70 -12.13 8.56 11.68
C ASP A 70 -10.59 8.67 11.64
N ASN A 71 -9.88 7.56 11.88
CA ASN A 71 -8.42 7.52 11.91
C ASN A 71 -7.87 6.13 11.59
N TYR A 72 -6.62 6.09 11.11
CA TYR A 72 -5.84 4.88 10.90
C TYR A 72 -4.41 5.13 11.39
N GLU A 73 -3.92 4.33 12.33
CA GLU A 73 -2.64 4.57 12.97
C GLU A 73 -1.90 3.28 13.34
N TYR A 74 -0.59 3.40 13.47
CA TYR A 74 0.26 2.38 14.08
C TYR A 74 0.50 2.75 15.55
N VAL A 75 0.08 1.88 16.46
CA VAL A 75 0.15 2.10 17.91
C VAL A 75 1.25 1.25 18.50
N ASP A 76 2.17 1.89 19.24
CA ASP A 76 3.19 1.18 19.98
C ASP A 76 2.56 0.57 21.24
N MET A 77 2.63 -0.77 21.36
CA MET A 77 1.96 -1.49 22.46
C MET A 77 2.44 -1.09 23.85
N ASP A 78 3.65 -0.54 23.98
CA ASP A 78 4.17 -0.01 25.24
C ASP A 78 3.33 1.16 25.81
N LYS A 79 2.43 1.73 24.99
CA LYS A 79 1.51 2.82 25.36
C LYS A 79 0.08 2.36 25.61
N ILE A 80 -0.26 1.12 25.31
CA ILE A 80 -1.59 0.56 25.56
C ILE A 80 -1.58 -0.04 26.97
N GLN A 81 -1.87 0.78 27.97
CA GLN A 81 -2.36 0.25 29.24
C GLN A 81 -3.76 -0.32 28.94
N LEU A 82 -3.84 -1.64 28.81
CA LEU A 82 -5.11 -2.33 28.87
C LEU A 82 -5.74 -1.98 30.21
N LYS A 83 -6.74 -1.11 30.24
CA LYS A 83 -7.64 -0.97 31.37
C LYS A 83 -8.45 -2.26 31.46
N THR A 84 -7.84 -3.30 31.96
CA THR A 84 -8.56 -4.46 32.48
C THR A 84 -9.39 -3.96 33.65
N GLY A 85 -10.71 -4.18 33.57
CA GLY A 85 -11.64 -3.79 34.61
C GLY A 85 -11.18 -4.28 35.99
N GLU A 86 -11.59 -3.56 37.03
CA GLU A 86 -11.32 -3.80 38.42
C GLU A 86 -11.53 -5.27 38.78
N GLY A 87 -10.44 -5.98 38.99
CA GLY A 87 -10.41 -7.36 39.48
C GLY A 87 -8.97 -7.68 39.85
N ASP A 88 -8.71 -7.78 41.14
CA ASP A 88 -7.40 -8.07 41.78
C ASP A 88 -6.90 -9.50 41.50
N GLU A 89 -6.70 -9.88 40.24
CA GLU A 89 -5.92 -11.07 39.93
C GLU A 89 -4.82 -10.69 38.94
N LYS A 90 -3.55 -10.78 39.42
CA LYS A 90 -2.37 -10.67 38.54
C LYS A 90 -2.48 -11.78 37.50
N PRO A 91 -2.60 -11.44 36.20
CA PRO A 91 -2.51 -12.46 35.17
C PRO A 91 -1.11 -13.06 35.20
N ASP A 92 -1.02 -14.39 35.25
CA ASP A 92 0.22 -15.11 34.95
C ASP A 92 0.75 -14.59 33.60
N GLU A 93 1.91 -13.96 33.62
CA GLU A 93 2.65 -13.52 32.42
C GLU A 93 3.11 -14.75 31.62
N LYS A 94 2.20 -15.41 30.96
CA LYS A 94 2.56 -16.19 29.77
C LYS A 94 2.75 -15.18 28.65
N VAL A 95 3.97 -14.67 28.52
CA VAL A 95 4.43 -13.95 27.33
C VAL A 95 4.27 -14.94 26.18
N LEU A 96 3.17 -14.82 25.43
CA LEU A 96 3.01 -15.50 24.16
C LEU A 96 4.10 -14.93 23.25
N ASP A 97 5.04 -15.78 22.84
CA ASP A 97 6.08 -15.42 21.88
C ASP A 97 5.43 -15.27 20.48
N ILE A 98 4.75 -14.13 20.29
CA ILE A 98 4.09 -13.81 19.03
C ILE A 98 5.13 -13.22 18.08
N PRO A 99 5.32 -13.81 16.88
CA PRO A 99 6.24 -13.27 15.90
C PRO A 99 6.00 -11.79 15.62
N GLU A 100 7.05 -10.99 15.49
CA GLU A 100 6.98 -9.53 15.39
C GLU A 100 6.13 -9.07 14.20
N ASN A 101 6.20 -9.78 13.09
CA ASN A 101 5.38 -9.51 11.90
C ASN A 101 3.87 -9.63 12.16
N ILE A 102 3.44 -10.50 13.09
CA ILE A 102 2.04 -10.63 13.50
C ILE A 102 1.70 -9.51 14.47
N MET A 103 2.59 -9.22 15.41
CA MET A 103 2.42 -8.11 16.36
C MET A 103 2.28 -6.78 15.62
N ASP A 104 3.09 -6.53 14.61
CA ASP A 104 3.01 -5.33 13.78
C ASP A 104 1.65 -5.16 13.10
N GLN A 105 1.04 -6.25 12.63
CA GLN A 105 -0.30 -6.20 12.04
C GLN A 105 -1.39 -5.89 13.08
N ILE A 106 -1.24 -6.38 14.31
CA ILE A 106 -2.16 -6.08 15.43
C ILE A 106 -2.05 -4.62 15.89
N ARG A 107 -0.86 -4.03 15.75
CA ARG A 107 -0.59 -2.62 16.09
C ARG A 107 -1.18 -1.61 15.10
N LEU A 108 -1.65 -2.06 13.94
CA LEU A 108 -2.46 -1.23 13.05
C LEU A 108 -3.87 -1.11 13.60
N VAL A 109 -4.29 0.11 13.89
CA VAL A 109 -5.54 0.43 14.57
C VAL A 109 -6.39 1.33 13.68
N SER A 110 -7.62 0.92 13.46
CA SER A 110 -8.67 1.71 12.83
C SER A 110 -9.56 2.34 13.90
N THR A 111 -9.99 3.57 13.69
CA THR A 111 -10.91 4.26 14.60
C THR A 111 -12.23 4.53 13.90
N TYR A 112 -13.33 4.09 14.50
CA TYR A 112 -14.70 4.30 14.00
C TYR A 112 -15.56 4.91 15.11
N LYS A 113 -16.06 6.13 14.91
CA LYS A 113 -16.87 6.87 15.90
C LYS A 113 -16.22 6.90 17.30
N GLY A 114 -14.91 7.12 17.30
CA GLY A 114 -14.10 7.17 18.53
C GLY A 114 -13.76 5.82 19.15
N VAL A 115 -14.16 4.68 18.55
CA VAL A 115 -13.80 3.34 18.99
C VAL A 115 -12.56 2.88 18.23
N HIS A 116 -11.52 2.50 18.97
CA HIS A 116 -10.25 1.98 18.42
C HIS A 116 -10.32 0.47 18.32
N VAL A 117 -10.05 -0.09 17.14
CA VAL A 117 -10.07 -1.53 16.89
C VAL A 117 -8.85 -1.96 16.09
N PRO A 118 -8.25 -3.14 16.38
CA PRO A 118 -7.19 -3.70 15.53
C PRO A 118 -7.71 -3.95 14.12
N SER A 119 -7.11 -3.27 13.14
CA SER A 119 -7.50 -3.32 11.73
C SER A 119 -7.53 -4.74 11.18
N MET A 120 -6.51 -5.55 11.51
CA MET A 120 -6.42 -6.94 11.04
C MET A 120 -7.64 -7.78 11.42
N MET A 121 -8.25 -7.53 12.60
CA MET A 121 -9.34 -8.34 13.12
C MET A 121 -10.71 -7.83 12.71
N PHE A 122 -10.89 -6.51 12.66
CA PHE A 122 -12.22 -5.89 12.59
C PHE A 122 -12.52 -5.23 11.25
N ASP A 123 -11.50 -4.81 10.48
CA ASP A 123 -11.75 -4.19 9.19
C ASP A 123 -12.21 -5.22 8.13
N SER A 124 -13.02 -4.75 7.21
CA SER A 124 -13.42 -5.53 6.05
C SER A 124 -12.22 -5.87 5.15
N THR A 125 -12.35 -6.90 4.33
CA THR A 125 -11.33 -7.22 3.32
C THR A 125 -11.07 -6.03 2.39
N GLY A 126 -12.12 -5.29 2.01
CA GLY A 126 -12.00 -4.09 1.20
C GLY A 126 -11.19 -3.01 1.89
N THR A 127 -11.50 -2.69 3.15
CA THR A 127 -10.79 -1.70 3.97
C THR A 127 -9.30 -2.07 4.13
N LYS A 128 -9.00 -3.33 4.38
CA LYS A 128 -7.60 -3.82 4.47
C LYS A 128 -6.84 -3.64 3.16
N LYS A 129 -7.48 -3.95 2.02
CA LYS A 129 -6.88 -3.75 0.70
C LYS A 129 -6.68 -2.27 0.39
N ILE A 130 -7.61 -1.41 0.79
CA ILE A 130 -7.48 0.04 0.68
C ILE A 130 -6.27 0.53 1.48
N ALA A 131 -6.14 0.10 2.74
CA ALA A 131 -5.01 0.46 3.58
C ALA A 131 -3.67 -0.03 3.00
N ALA A 132 -3.66 -1.23 2.42
CA ALA A 132 -2.46 -1.79 1.81
C ALA A 132 -2.06 -1.05 0.52
N ILE A 133 -3.00 -0.74 -0.38
CA ILE A 133 -2.67 -0.05 -1.64
C ILE A 133 -2.35 1.43 -1.41
N ALA A 134 -2.90 2.06 -0.37
CA ALA A 134 -2.70 3.48 -0.09
C ALA A 134 -1.22 3.87 -0.01
N SER A 135 -0.39 3.06 0.66
CA SER A 135 1.04 3.32 0.78
C SER A 135 1.75 3.31 -0.56
N TYR A 136 1.45 2.35 -1.44
CA TYR A 136 2.05 2.25 -2.78
C TYR A 136 1.61 3.41 -3.68
N VAL A 137 0.31 3.76 -3.68
CA VAL A 137 -0.24 4.85 -4.49
C VAL A 137 0.38 6.18 -4.08
N ILE A 138 0.38 6.48 -2.78
CA ILE A 138 0.90 7.76 -2.27
C ILE A 138 2.41 7.86 -2.48
N GLU A 139 3.15 6.79 -2.20
CA GLU A 139 4.60 6.79 -2.44
C GLU A 139 4.95 6.93 -3.93
N ALA A 140 4.21 6.24 -4.80
CA ALA A 140 4.43 6.35 -6.25
C ALA A 140 4.21 7.81 -6.73
N LEU A 141 3.13 8.45 -6.29
CA LEU A 141 2.83 9.84 -6.66
C LEU A 141 3.85 10.83 -6.12
N GLU A 142 4.31 10.67 -4.89
CA GLU A 142 5.25 11.59 -4.24
C GLU A 142 6.70 11.42 -4.73
N GLN A 143 7.09 10.21 -5.11
CA GLN A 143 8.46 9.90 -5.49
C GLN A 143 8.65 9.70 -7.02
N GLY A 144 7.57 9.83 -7.80
CA GLY A 144 7.63 9.64 -9.25
C GLY A 144 7.97 8.20 -9.64
N ARG A 145 7.36 7.21 -8.97
CA ARG A 145 7.58 5.78 -9.22
C ARG A 145 6.62 5.23 -10.27
N ILE A 146 6.93 4.04 -10.76
CA ILE A 146 6.07 3.27 -11.66
C ILE A 146 5.37 2.20 -10.80
N LEU A 147 4.05 2.27 -10.71
CA LEU A 147 3.24 1.30 -9.98
C LEU A 147 2.55 0.35 -10.97
N VAL A 148 2.87 -0.93 -10.88
CA VAL A 148 2.24 -1.99 -11.67
C VAL A 148 1.29 -2.75 -10.76
N VAL A 149 -0.01 -2.75 -11.09
CA VAL A 149 -1.05 -3.35 -10.26
C VAL A 149 -1.82 -4.39 -11.05
N ASP A 150 -1.76 -5.62 -10.61
CA ASP A 150 -2.58 -6.68 -11.15
C ASP A 150 -3.91 -6.76 -10.40
N GLU A 151 -5.02 -6.84 -11.17
CA GLU A 151 -6.40 -6.90 -10.66
C GLU A 151 -6.77 -5.72 -9.74
N LEU A 152 -6.53 -4.48 -10.19
CA LEU A 152 -6.75 -3.25 -9.41
C LEU A 152 -8.17 -3.14 -8.82
N ASP A 153 -9.18 -3.70 -9.48
CA ASP A 153 -10.58 -3.69 -9.05
C ASP A 153 -10.95 -4.83 -8.08
N SER A 154 -9.98 -5.69 -7.71
CA SER A 154 -10.27 -6.82 -6.83
C SER A 154 -10.64 -6.39 -5.41
N SER A 155 -11.90 -6.61 -5.04
CA SER A 155 -12.47 -6.38 -3.69
C SER A 155 -12.46 -4.92 -3.21
N ILE A 156 -12.28 -3.95 -4.11
CA ILE A 156 -12.48 -2.53 -3.83
C ILE A 156 -13.61 -1.97 -4.69
N HIS A 157 -14.26 -0.93 -4.17
CA HIS A 157 -15.41 -0.36 -4.87
C HIS A 157 -14.97 0.37 -6.14
N PHE A 158 -15.71 0.20 -7.25
CA PHE A 158 -15.45 0.81 -8.55
C PHE A 158 -15.10 2.30 -8.49
N LYS A 159 -15.82 3.08 -7.67
CA LYS A 159 -15.53 4.52 -7.51
C LYS A 159 -14.13 4.79 -6.99
N LEU A 160 -13.63 3.93 -6.10
CA LEU A 160 -12.28 4.07 -5.56
C LEU A 160 -11.22 3.67 -6.60
N THR A 161 -11.43 2.57 -7.32
CA THR A 161 -10.56 2.19 -8.45
C THR A 161 -10.43 3.34 -9.45
N ARG A 162 -11.57 3.95 -9.81
CA ARG A 162 -11.61 5.10 -10.69
C ARG A 162 -10.89 6.33 -10.11
N ALA A 163 -11.03 6.58 -8.81
CA ALA A 163 -10.36 7.68 -8.13
C ALA A 163 -8.83 7.49 -8.13
N ILE A 164 -8.35 6.27 -7.85
CA ILE A 164 -6.92 5.95 -7.91
C ILE A 164 -6.36 6.23 -9.32
N VAL A 165 -7.01 5.73 -10.35
CA VAL A 165 -6.59 5.98 -11.75
C VAL A 165 -6.60 7.48 -12.06
N ALA A 166 -7.62 8.22 -11.61
CA ALA A 166 -7.71 9.65 -11.81
C ALA A 166 -6.57 10.44 -11.13
N MET A 167 -6.05 9.96 -9.99
CA MET A 167 -4.88 10.58 -9.33
C MET A 167 -3.64 10.51 -10.21
N PHE A 168 -3.41 9.38 -10.90
CA PHE A 168 -2.27 9.23 -11.82
C PHE A 168 -2.46 10.03 -13.13
N ASN A 169 -3.69 10.24 -13.56
CA ASN A 169 -4.02 11.03 -14.75
C ASN A 169 -4.21 12.54 -14.46
N ASN A 170 -4.00 12.98 -13.24
CA ASN A 170 -4.12 14.38 -12.86
C ASN A 170 -2.95 15.20 -13.39
N GLU A 171 -3.20 16.44 -13.80
CA GLU A 171 -2.16 17.38 -14.29
C GLU A 171 -1.08 17.69 -13.24
N LEU A 172 -1.39 17.54 -11.95
CA LEU A 172 -0.42 17.71 -10.87
C LEU A 172 0.57 16.54 -10.78
N ASN A 173 0.24 15.39 -11.36
CA ASN A 173 1.15 14.27 -11.45
C ASN A 173 2.06 14.42 -12.67
N THR A 174 3.30 14.78 -12.46
CA THR A 174 4.26 15.03 -13.54
C THR A 174 5.23 13.87 -13.80
N SER A 175 5.30 12.88 -12.91
CA SER A 175 6.36 11.87 -12.93
C SER A 175 5.94 10.44 -12.63
N ALA A 176 4.92 10.24 -11.81
CA ALA A 176 4.46 8.89 -11.49
C ALA A 176 3.69 8.26 -12.65
N GLN A 177 3.83 6.95 -12.81
CA GLN A 177 3.13 6.18 -13.83
C GLN A 177 2.43 4.99 -13.20
N MET A 178 1.32 4.57 -13.80
CA MET A 178 0.58 3.40 -13.36
C MET A 178 0.25 2.50 -14.54
N ILE A 179 0.54 1.22 -14.40
CA ILE A 179 0.14 0.15 -15.33
C ILE A 179 -0.72 -0.82 -14.52
N PHE A 180 -1.89 -1.15 -15.01
CA PHE A 180 -2.79 -2.01 -14.25
C PHE A 180 -3.66 -2.90 -15.13
N THR A 181 -4.12 -4.02 -14.55
CA THR A 181 -5.17 -4.85 -15.13
C THR A 181 -6.46 -4.68 -14.33
N VAL A 182 -7.60 -4.78 -15.02
CA VAL A 182 -8.94 -4.72 -14.43
C VAL A 182 -9.90 -5.64 -15.18
N HIS A 183 -10.93 -6.10 -14.49
CA HIS A 183 -12.04 -6.86 -15.10
C HIS A 183 -13.20 -5.96 -15.50
N ASP A 184 -13.38 -4.80 -14.84
CA ASP A 184 -14.47 -3.88 -15.11
C ASP A 184 -14.21 -3.01 -16.33
N ILE A 185 -14.88 -3.33 -17.44
CA ILE A 185 -14.79 -2.58 -18.70
C ILE A 185 -15.26 -1.12 -18.58
N ASN A 186 -16.06 -0.78 -17.57
CA ASN A 186 -16.50 0.61 -17.36
C ASN A 186 -15.35 1.55 -16.97
N LEU A 187 -14.21 1.02 -16.54
CA LEU A 187 -13.00 1.81 -16.35
C LEU A 187 -12.34 2.24 -17.67
N MET A 188 -12.61 1.54 -18.77
CA MET A 188 -12.02 1.83 -20.09
C MET A 188 -12.71 3.00 -20.80
N ASP A 189 -12.96 4.11 -20.09
CA ASP A 189 -13.58 5.32 -20.65
C ASP A 189 -12.56 6.14 -21.46
N CYS A 190 -12.43 5.81 -22.74
CA CYS A 190 -11.54 6.50 -23.69
C CYS A 190 -11.91 7.98 -23.94
N LYS A 191 -13.05 8.45 -23.47
CA LYS A 191 -13.45 9.85 -23.67
C LYS A 191 -12.98 10.77 -22.57
N ARG A 192 -12.80 10.21 -21.35
CA ARG A 192 -12.56 11.02 -20.14
C ARG A 192 -11.31 10.64 -19.38
N MET A 193 -10.91 9.36 -19.41
CA MET A 193 -9.83 8.85 -18.57
C MET A 193 -8.60 8.42 -19.35
N PHE A 194 -8.78 7.86 -20.54
CA PHE A 194 -7.68 7.27 -21.30
C PHE A 194 -7.69 7.70 -22.77
N ARG A 195 -6.51 7.77 -23.36
CA ARG A 195 -6.34 7.76 -24.80
C ARG A 195 -6.43 6.32 -25.29
N LYS A 196 -6.82 6.12 -26.54
CA LYS A 196 -6.97 4.77 -27.13
C LYS A 196 -5.69 3.95 -27.06
N GLU A 197 -4.55 4.61 -27.15
CA GLU A 197 -3.21 4.00 -27.13
C GLU A 197 -2.79 3.51 -25.73
N GLN A 198 -3.54 3.87 -24.69
CA GLN A 198 -3.28 3.46 -23.31
C GLN A 198 -4.04 2.18 -22.92
N ILE A 199 -4.93 1.67 -23.80
CA ILE A 199 -5.74 0.48 -23.54
C ILE A 199 -5.24 -0.64 -24.44
N TRP A 200 -4.91 -1.80 -23.85
CA TRP A 200 -4.36 -2.97 -24.51
C TRP A 200 -5.23 -4.20 -24.29
#